data_dfc970a3e19dedb8a056d3978f82bdec
#
_entry.id   dfc970a3e19dedb8a056d3978f82bdec
#
_cell.length_a   1.000
_cell.length_b   1.000
_cell.length_c   1.000
_cell.angle_alpha   90.00
_cell.angle_beta   90.00
_cell.angle_gamma   90.00
#
_symmetry.space_group_name_H-M   'P 1'
#
loop_
_entity.id
_entity.type
_entity.pdbx_description
1 polymer ?
#
loop_
_entity_poly.entity_id
_entity_poly.type
_entity_poly.pdbx_seq_one_letter_code
_entity_poly.pdbx_strand_id
1 'polypeptide(L)'
;MTKLELEQIAVEVRKGIITGVHSAKSGHPGGSLSAAEIFTYLYFVEMNVDPKNPKDPNRDRFVLSKGHVAPGLYATLAQKGYFPVEELEGLRHIGSILQGHPDMKHIPGIDMSSGSLG
;
A
#
# COMPACT_ATOMS: atom_id res chain seq x y z
N MET A 1 10.76 -13.60 -10.84
CA MET A 1 11.36 -12.43 -10.15
C MET A 1 12.44 -12.94 -9.20
N THR A 2 13.61 -12.33 -9.21
CA THR A 2 14.74 -12.75 -8.39
C THR A 2 14.63 -12.19 -6.98
N LYS A 3 15.39 -12.79 -6.06
CA LYS A 3 15.49 -12.29 -4.68
C LYS A 3 15.98 -10.84 -4.66
N LEU A 4 17.00 -10.52 -5.47
CA LEU A 4 17.52 -9.16 -5.55
C LEU A 4 16.49 -8.15 -6.01
N GLU A 5 15.71 -8.50 -7.03
CA GLU A 5 14.62 -7.63 -7.51
C GLU A 5 13.59 -7.39 -6.42
N LEU A 6 13.21 -8.43 -5.67
CA LEU A 6 12.27 -8.29 -4.56
C LEU A 6 12.83 -7.41 -3.45
N GLU A 7 14.11 -7.56 -3.13
CA GLU A 7 14.75 -6.73 -2.12
C GLU A 7 14.76 -5.26 -2.54
N GLN A 8 15.01 -4.99 -3.83
CA GLN A 8 14.99 -3.63 -4.36
C GLN A 8 13.59 -3.03 -4.29
N ILE A 9 12.56 -3.81 -4.61
CA ILE A 9 11.17 -3.36 -4.48
C ILE A 9 10.85 -3.06 -3.02
N ALA A 10 11.26 -3.92 -2.10
CA ALA A 10 11.02 -3.68 -0.67
C ALA A 10 11.68 -2.38 -0.19
N VAL A 11 12.87 -2.06 -0.70
CA VAL A 11 13.52 -0.78 -0.41
C VAL A 11 12.68 0.40 -0.91
N GLU A 12 12.16 0.29 -2.13
CA GLU A 12 11.31 1.36 -2.68
C GLU A 12 9.99 1.49 -1.89
N VAL A 13 9.44 0.36 -1.42
CA VAL A 13 8.27 0.39 -0.54
C VAL A 13 8.59 1.13 0.76
N ARG A 14 9.74 0.85 1.37
CA ARG A 14 10.18 1.54 2.59
C ARG A 14 10.36 3.04 2.37
N LYS A 15 10.96 3.43 1.25
CA LYS A 15 11.09 4.85 0.90
C LYS A 15 9.72 5.50 0.78
N GLY A 16 8.77 4.83 0.17
CA GLY A 16 7.39 5.31 0.02
C GLY A 16 6.69 5.49 1.37
N ILE A 17 6.92 4.56 2.30
CA ILE A 17 6.37 4.65 3.66
C ILE A 17 6.89 5.92 4.35
N ILE A 18 8.18 6.14 4.30
CA ILE A 18 8.80 7.32 4.94
C ILE A 18 8.28 8.61 4.28
N THR A 19 8.21 8.63 2.94
CA THR A 19 7.70 9.78 2.20
C THR A 19 6.26 10.11 2.63
N GLY A 20 5.39 9.10 2.67
CA GLY A 20 3.99 9.30 3.01
C GLY A 20 3.79 9.77 4.45
N VAL A 21 4.44 9.10 5.39
CA VAL A 21 4.32 9.44 6.82
C VAL A 21 4.91 10.83 7.09
N HIS A 22 6.05 11.14 6.50
CA HIS A 22 6.67 12.47 6.64
C HIS A 22 5.77 13.57 6.07
N SER A 23 5.23 13.36 4.88
CA SER A 23 4.34 14.33 4.24
C SER A 23 3.08 14.57 5.05
N ALA A 24 2.50 13.52 5.62
CA ALA A 24 1.31 13.62 6.46
C ALA A 24 1.62 14.18 7.85
N LYS A 25 2.88 14.15 8.25
CA LYS A 25 3.34 14.54 9.60
C LYS A 25 2.64 13.75 10.69
N SER A 26 2.21 12.53 10.37
CA SER A 26 1.52 11.64 11.31
C SER A 26 1.52 10.23 10.74
N GLY A 27 1.32 9.23 11.60
CA GLY A 27 1.21 7.85 11.18
C GLY A 27 2.05 6.92 12.03
N HIS A 28 2.07 5.65 11.63
CA HIS A 28 2.76 4.59 12.36
C HIS A 28 3.79 3.94 11.45
N PRO A 29 5.00 4.54 11.30
CA PRO A 29 5.99 4.01 10.35
C PRO A 29 6.50 2.61 10.73
N GLY A 30 6.61 2.31 12.03
CA GLY A 30 7.13 1.03 12.49
C GLY A 30 6.34 -0.17 11.99
N GLY A 31 5.02 -0.12 12.11
CA GLY A 31 4.14 -1.19 11.64
C GLY A 31 4.20 -1.39 10.13
N SER A 32 4.26 -0.29 9.39
CA SER A 32 4.39 -0.34 7.93
C SER A 32 5.74 -0.90 7.52
N LEU A 33 6.82 -0.42 8.14
CA LEU A 33 8.18 -0.88 7.81
C LEU A 33 8.36 -2.36 8.12
N SER A 34 7.77 -2.85 9.22
CA SER A 34 7.90 -4.26 9.60
C SER A 34 7.15 -5.17 8.64
N ALA A 35 6.13 -4.68 7.95
CA ALA A 35 5.33 -5.46 7.03
C ALA A 35 5.79 -5.34 5.57
N ALA A 36 6.81 -4.52 5.28
CA ALA A 36 7.22 -4.22 3.91
C ALA A 36 7.56 -5.48 3.10
N GLU A 37 8.27 -6.45 3.67
CA GLU A 37 8.61 -7.68 2.97
C GLU A 37 7.36 -8.52 2.66
N ILE A 38 6.45 -8.61 3.61
CA ILE A 38 5.20 -9.37 3.43
C ILE A 38 4.38 -8.76 2.31
N PHE A 39 4.17 -7.44 2.33
CA PHE A 39 3.45 -6.75 1.27
C PHE A 39 4.11 -6.96 -0.09
N THR A 40 5.43 -6.83 -0.15
CA THR A 40 6.18 -6.98 -1.40
C THR A 40 6.01 -8.38 -1.96
N TYR A 41 6.20 -9.40 -1.13
CA TYR A 41 6.09 -10.78 -1.58
C TYR A 41 4.66 -11.09 -2.07
N LEU A 42 3.65 -10.68 -1.31
CA LEU A 42 2.27 -10.95 -1.67
C LEU A 42 1.91 -10.32 -3.02
N TYR A 43 2.18 -9.04 -3.20
CA TYR A 43 1.74 -8.32 -4.41
C TYR A 43 2.61 -8.59 -5.63
N PHE A 44 3.86 -8.97 -5.46
CA PHE A 44 4.78 -9.16 -6.60
C PHE A 44 5.04 -10.61 -6.95
N VAL A 45 4.72 -11.56 -6.06
CA VAL A 45 4.99 -12.98 -6.31
C VAL A 45 3.73 -13.83 -6.12
N GLU A 46 3.11 -13.78 -4.95
CA GLU A 46 2.09 -14.76 -4.55
C GLU A 46 0.71 -14.50 -5.11
N MET A 47 0.24 -13.25 -5.06
CA MET A 47 -1.15 -12.93 -5.38
C MET A 47 -1.39 -12.82 -6.87
N ASN A 48 -2.54 -13.33 -7.31
CA ASN A 48 -3.04 -13.12 -8.66
C ASN A 48 -3.78 -11.78 -8.69
N VAL A 49 -3.06 -10.73 -9.05
CA VAL A 49 -3.59 -9.37 -9.12
C VAL A 49 -3.03 -8.65 -10.34
N ASP A 50 -3.82 -7.74 -10.90
CA ASP A 50 -3.42 -6.93 -12.04
C ASP A 50 -3.85 -5.49 -11.81
N PRO A 51 -2.89 -4.55 -11.67
CA PRO A 51 -3.23 -3.15 -11.44
C PRO A 51 -4.01 -2.51 -12.60
N LYS A 52 -3.94 -3.10 -13.80
CA LYS A 52 -4.73 -2.63 -14.95
C LYS A 52 -6.19 -3.07 -14.87
N ASN A 53 -6.49 -4.06 -14.03
CA ASN A 53 -7.86 -4.54 -13.82
C ASN A 53 -8.07 -4.79 -12.32
N PRO A 54 -8.12 -3.71 -11.52
CA PRO A 54 -8.16 -3.84 -10.04
C PRO A 54 -9.46 -4.42 -9.50
N LYS A 55 -10.49 -4.54 -10.31
CA LYS A 55 -11.79 -5.09 -9.91
C LYS A 55 -12.08 -6.47 -10.51
N ASP A 56 -11.08 -7.13 -11.07
CA ASP A 56 -11.22 -8.46 -11.64
C ASP A 56 -11.87 -9.39 -10.59
N PRO A 57 -13.02 -10.02 -10.92
CA PRO A 57 -13.69 -10.90 -9.96
C PRO A 57 -12.89 -12.15 -9.59
N ASN A 58 -11.90 -12.51 -10.41
CA ASN A 58 -11.05 -13.68 -10.18
C ASN A 58 -9.74 -13.34 -9.47
N ARG A 59 -9.59 -12.08 -9.05
CA ARG A 59 -8.35 -11.67 -8.37
C ARG A 59 -8.26 -12.22 -6.96
N ASP A 60 -7.04 -12.37 -6.47
CA ASP A 60 -6.81 -12.58 -5.04
C ASP A 60 -7.09 -11.29 -4.30
N ARG A 61 -7.57 -11.42 -3.07
CA ARG A 61 -7.96 -10.27 -2.26
C ARG A 61 -7.10 -10.18 -1.01
N PHE A 62 -6.72 -8.97 -0.66
CA PHE A 62 -5.95 -8.69 0.54
C PHE A 62 -6.74 -7.76 1.46
N VAL A 63 -6.87 -8.14 2.72
CA VAL A 63 -7.55 -7.32 3.72
C VAL A 63 -6.54 -6.94 4.79
N LEU A 64 -6.30 -5.64 4.94
CA LEU A 64 -5.40 -5.11 5.96
C LEU A 64 -6.19 -4.90 7.26
N SER A 65 -6.17 -5.90 8.15
CA SER A 65 -6.89 -5.83 9.41
C SER A 65 -6.43 -4.63 10.25
N LYS A 66 -5.13 -4.43 10.33
CA LYS A 66 -4.55 -3.27 11.03
C LYS A 66 -4.52 -2.06 10.10
N GLY A 67 -5.69 -1.44 9.89
CA GLY A 67 -5.84 -0.36 8.93
C GLY A 67 -4.95 0.85 9.17
N HIS A 68 -4.46 1.04 10.40
CA HIS A 68 -3.54 2.12 10.73
C HIS A 68 -2.16 1.95 10.07
N VAL A 69 -1.88 0.80 9.48
CA VAL A 69 -0.64 0.50 8.75
C VAL A 69 -0.83 0.77 7.25
N ALA A 70 -1.83 1.55 6.89
CA ALA A 70 -2.13 1.90 5.51
C ALA A 70 -0.95 2.45 4.70
N PRO A 71 -0.02 3.26 5.27
CA PRO A 71 1.13 3.74 4.49
C PRO A 71 1.92 2.61 3.81
N GLY A 72 2.08 1.47 4.49
CA GLY A 72 2.77 0.31 3.92
C GLY A 72 2.03 -0.28 2.73
N LEU A 73 0.72 -0.44 2.87
CA LEU A 73 -0.11 -0.94 1.77
C LEU A 73 -0.11 0.03 0.60
N TYR A 74 -0.27 1.32 0.85
CA TYR A 74 -0.27 2.34 -0.20
C TYR A 74 1.06 2.36 -0.96
N ALA A 75 2.18 2.32 -0.25
CA ALA A 75 3.49 2.31 -0.90
C ALA A 75 3.64 1.08 -1.81
N THR A 76 3.17 -0.07 -1.36
CA THR A 76 3.21 -1.31 -2.15
C THR A 76 2.32 -1.22 -3.39
N LEU A 77 1.10 -0.72 -3.23
CA LEU A 77 0.17 -0.55 -4.35
C LEU A 77 0.72 0.43 -5.40
N ALA A 78 1.34 1.52 -4.95
CA ALA A 78 1.97 2.49 -5.85
C ALA A 78 3.11 1.83 -6.64
N GLN A 79 3.97 1.07 -5.98
CA GLN A 79 5.06 0.36 -6.65
C GLN A 79 4.55 -0.69 -7.63
N LYS A 80 3.44 -1.33 -7.31
CA LYS A 80 2.82 -2.31 -8.21
C LYS A 80 2.16 -1.66 -9.43
N GLY A 81 1.82 -0.38 -9.33
CA GLY A 81 1.26 0.38 -10.44
C GLY A 81 -0.23 0.69 -10.36
N TYR A 82 -0.83 0.56 -9.17
CA TYR A 82 -2.26 0.87 -9.01
C TYR A 82 -2.55 2.38 -9.07
N PHE A 83 -1.58 3.20 -8.70
CA PHE A 83 -1.67 4.66 -8.82
C PHE A 83 -0.24 5.24 -8.80
N PRO A 84 -0.07 6.51 -9.20
CA PRO A 84 1.27 7.11 -9.25
C PRO A 84 1.94 7.18 -7.88
N VAL A 85 3.24 6.91 -7.84
CA VAL A 85 4.04 6.98 -6.61
C VAL A 85 3.96 8.37 -5.98
N GLU A 86 3.81 9.41 -6.79
CA GLU A 86 3.71 10.80 -6.32
C GLU A 86 2.51 11.04 -5.41
N GLU A 87 1.47 10.19 -5.48
CA GLU A 87 0.32 10.30 -4.59
C GLU A 87 0.70 10.09 -3.12
N LEU A 88 1.80 9.40 -2.84
CA LEU A 88 2.26 9.19 -1.47
C LEU A 88 2.62 10.50 -0.77
N GLU A 89 3.02 11.51 -1.53
CA GLU A 89 3.34 12.83 -0.99
C GLU A 89 2.08 13.56 -0.48
N GLY A 90 0.91 13.13 -0.92
CA GLY A 90 -0.37 13.70 -0.51
C GLY A 90 -1.10 12.91 0.58
N LEU A 91 -0.46 11.90 1.17
CA LEU A 91 -1.09 11.04 2.18
C LEU A 91 -1.80 11.87 3.25
N ARG A 92 -3.09 11.60 3.44
CA ARG A 92 -3.96 12.26 4.42
C ARG A 92 -4.22 13.76 4.17
N HIS A 93 -3.72 14.31 3.07
CA HIS A 93 -3.99 15.70 2.72
C HIS A 93 -5.40 15.83 2.13
N ILE A 94 -5.99 16.99 2.28
CA ILE A 94 -7.30 17.29 1.69
C ILE A 94 -7.20 17.15 0.17
N GLY A 95 -8.15 16.42 -0.42
CA GLY A 95 -8.17 16.18 -1.86
C GLY A 95 -7.38 14.95 -2.31
N SER A 96 -6.60 14.32 -1.42
CA SER A 96 -5.89 13.09 -1.74
C SER A 96 -6.83 11.90 -1.68
N ILE A 97 -6.60 10.89 -2.55
CA ILE A 97 -7.29 9.60 -2.45
C ILE A 97 -6.77 8.78 -1.27
N LEU A 98 -5.55 9.06 -0.80
CA LEU A 98 -4.89 8.27 0.25
C LEU A 98 -5.29 8.76 1.63
N GLN A 99 -6.24 8.05 2.22
CA GLN A 99 -6.77 8.35 3.54
C GLN A 99 -5.96 7.67 4.64
N GLY A 100 -6.20 8.06 5.91
CA GLY A 100 -5.52 7.46 7.05
C GLY A 100 -5.75 5.97 7.20
N HIS A 101 -6.91 5.48 6.73
CA HIS A 101 -7.25 4.05 6.65
C HIS A 101 -7.64 3.69 5.23
N PRO A 102 -7.42 2.43 4.81
CA PRO A 102 -7.76 2.01 3.44
C PRO A 102 -9.26 2.19 3.14
N ASP A 103 -9.55 2.70 1.96
CA ASP A 103 -10.93 2.93 1.49
C ASP A 103 -11.12 2.23 0.15
N MET A 104 -11.90 1.15 0.14
CA MET A 104 -12.13 0.35 -1.06
C MET A 104 -12.92 1.08 -2.16
N LYS A 105 -13.63 2.14 -1.80
CA LYS A 105 -14.47 2.87 -2.76
C LYS A 105 -13.66 3.87 -3.59
N HIS A 106 -12.59 4.43 -3.06
CA HIS A 106 -11.87 5.54 -3.69
C HIS A 106 -10.43 5.22 -4.07
N ILE A 107 -9.83 4.16 -3.51
CA ILE A 107 -8.43 3.83 -3.75
C ILE A 107 -8.32 2.57 -4.60
N PRO A 108 -7.75 2.66 -5.82
CA PRO A 108 -7.54 1.46 -6.64
C PRO A 108 -6.67 0.44 -5.91
N GLY A 109 -7.10 -0.82 -5.93
CA GLY A 109 -6.34 -1.91 -5.33
C GLY A 109 -6.70 -2.23 -3.88
N ILE A 110 -7.52 -1.41 -3.23
CA ILE A 110 -8.00 -1.71 -1.88
C ILE A 110 -9.23 -2.61 -1.99
N ASP A 111 -9.12 -3.83 -1.47
CA ASP A 111 -10.17 -4.84 -1.57
C ASP A 111 -11.23 -4.70 -0.49
N MET A 112 -10.87 -4.15 0.67
CA MET A 112 -11.78 -3.98 1.80
C MET A 112 -11.36 -2.76 2.60
N SER A 113 -12.32 -1.88 2.89
CA SER A 113 -12.08 -0.77 3.80
C SER A 113 -11.82 -1.31 5.20
N SER A 114 -10.85 -0.73 5.89
CA SER A 114 -10.51 -1.11 7.26
C SER A 114 -10.24 0.14 8.08
N GLY A 115 -10.03 -0.03 9.37
CA GLY A 115 -9.89 1.09 10.27
C GLY A 115 -9.18 0.74 11.56
N SER A 116 -9.43 1.54 12.59
CA SER A 116 -8.81 1.35 13.89
C SER A 116 -9.21 0.02 14.52
N LEU A 117 -8.28 -0.58 15.21
CA LEU A 117 -8.54 -1.81 15.98
C LEU A 117 -9.13 -1.52 17.36
N GLY A 118 -9.32 -0.26 17.69
CA GLY A 118 -9.92 0.18 18.95
C GLY A 118 -8.95 0.73 19.97
#